data_1f96613da37c71be447eb3060d7d24f7
#
_entry.id   1f96613da37c71be447eb3060d7d24f7
#
_cell.length_a   1.000
_cell.length_b   1.000
_cell.length_c   1.000
_cell.angle_alpha   90.00
_cell.angle_beta   90.00
_cell.angle_gamma   90.00
#
_symmetry.space_group_name_H-M   'P 1'
#
loop_
_entity.id
_entity.type
_entity.pdbx_description
1 polymer ?
#
loop_
_entity_poly.entity_id
_entity_poly.type
_entity_poly.pdbx_seq_one_letter_code
_entity_poly.pdbx_strand_id
1 'polypeptide(L)'
;LYPNSVCLLTARSKKEPESSRYIWGAFMVRDDFEGAKCQDGIIRAHDKYQIFLSEQEARTLLFWTNFEPSSNNAERKWGSVEFKYFPNTTMARILCDIYLLKQNTDQKKLCEQFINYFCELNKIDKKLLILSHQKD
;
A
#
# COMPACT_ATOMS: atom_id res chain seq x y z
N LEU A 1 -6.57 5.77 -12.37
CA LEU A 1 -5.83 4.55 -12.09
C LEU A 1 -5.12 4.07 -13.34
N TYR A 2 -3.86 3.70 -13.21
CA TYR A 2 -3.01 3.33 -14.34
C TYR A 2 -2.46 1.92 -14.15
N PRO A 3 -2.04 1.26 -15.24
CA PRO A 3 -1.28 0.01 -15.13
C PRO A 3 -0.05 0.21 -14.25
N ASN A 4 0.32 -0.82 -13.50
CA ASN A 4 1.46 -0.82 -12.59
C ASN A 4 1.31 0.11 -11.38
N SER A 5 0.13 0.69 -11.17
CA SER A 5 -0.18 1.39 -9.91
C SER A 5 -0.29 0.37 -8.78
N VAL A 6 0.08 0.76 -7.56
CA VAL A 6 -0.09 -0.10 -6.39
C VAL A 6 -1.33 0.32 -5.64
N CYS A 7 -2.17 -0.66 -5.33
CA CYS A 7 -3.40 -0.47 -4.56
C CYS A 7 -3.23 -1.11 -3.19
N LEU A 8 -3.70 -0.41 -2.17
CA LEU A 8 -3.73 -0.93 -0.81
C LEU A 8 -5.14 -1.44 -0.49
N LEU A 9 -5.19 -2.57 0.18
CA LEU A 9 -6.43 -3.14 0.69
C LEU A 9 -6.51 -2.83 2.17
N THR A 10 -7.55 -2.12 2.58
CA THR A 10 -7.71 -1.71 3.98
C THR A 10 -9.04 -2.18 4.53
N ALA A 11 -9.12 -2.28 5.85
CA ALA A 11 -10.34 -2.64 6.53
C ALA A 11 -10.37 -2.01 7.92
N ARG A 12 -11.58 -1.91 8.47
CA ARG A 12 -11.81 -1.42 9.82
C ARG A 12 -12.96 -2.20 10.43
N SER A 13 -12.78 -2.66 11.65
CA SER A 13 -13.87 -3.29 12.39
C SER A 13 -14.95 -2.24 12.67
N LYS A 14 -16.23 -2.64 12.56
CA LYS A 14 -17.36 -1.75 12.82
C LYS A 14 -17.37 -1.18 14.23
N LYS A 15 -16.76 -1.89 15.18
CA LYS A 15 -16.72 -1.48 16.59
C LYS A 15 -15.51 -0.62 16.94
N GLU A 16 -14.60 -0.41 16.00
CA GLU A 16 -13.37 0.34 16.24
C GLU A 16 -13.41 1.69 15.52
N PRO A 17 -12.68 2.70 16.06
CA PRO A 17 -12.64 4.03 15.40
C PRO A 17 -11.87 3.96 14.08
N GLU A 18 -12.04 5.00 13.27
CA GLU A 18 -11.35 5.09 11.97
C GLU A 18 -9.85 5.06 12.11
N SER A 19 -9.30 5.56 13.22
CA SER A 19 -7.86 5.52 13.49
C SER A 19 -7.31 4.10 13.58
N SER A 20 -8.17 3.11 13.74
CA SER A 20 -7.76 1.69 13.81
C SER A 20 -7.81 0.99 12.45
N ARG A 21 -8.10 1.71 11.37
CA ARG A 21 -8.09 1.13 10.03
C ARG A 21 -6.72 0.55 9.72
N TYR A 22 -6.68 -0.67 9.22
CA TYR A 22 -5.43 -1.38 8.98
C TYR A 22 -5.30 -1.77 7.51
N ILE A 23 -4.05 -1.99 7.08
CA ILE A 23 -3.72 -2.46 5.74
C ILE A 23 -3.57 -3.98 5.82
N TRP A 24 -4.32 -4.71 4.98
CA TRP A 24 -4.24 -6.17 4.98
C TRP A 24 -3.72 -6.74 3.67
N GLY A 25 -3.41 -5.89 2.71
CA GLY A 25 -2.85 -6.35 1.47
C GLY A 25 -2.44 -5.21 0.56
N ALA A 26 -1.65 -5.54 -0.42
CA ALA A 26 -1.24 -4.62 -1.48
C ALA A 26 -1.10 -5.41 -2.77
N PHE A 27 -1.49 -4.81 -3.88
CA PHE A 27 -1.27 -5.42 -5.19
C PHE A 27 -0.97 -4.35 -6.22
N MET A 28 -0.20 -4.76 -7.24
CA MET A 28 0.05 -3.91 -8.40
C MET A 28 -1.04 -4.17 -9.43
N VAL A 29 -1.54 -3.13 -10.08
CA VAL A 29 -2.52 -3.26 -11.16
C VAL A 29 -1.83 -3.90 -12.37
N ARG A 30 -2.49 -4.86 -13.00
CA ARG A 30 -1.94 -5.56 -14.17
C ARG A 30 -1.55 -4.57 -15.26
N ASP A 31 -0.50 -4.90 -15.99
CA ASP A 31 0.04 -4.06 -17.04
C ASP A 31 -0.88 -3.92 -18.27
N ASP A 32 -1.86 -4.82 -18.40
CA ASP A 32 -2.84 -4.76 -19.49
C ASP A 32 -4.13 -4.01 -19.11
N PHE A 33 -4.16 -3.32 -17.96
CA PHE A 33 -5.33 -2.55 -17.54
C PHE A 33 -5.56 -1.36 -18.48
N GLU A 34 -6.78 -1.26 -19.00
CA GLU A 34 -7.13 -0.27 -20.01
C GLU A 34 -7.68 1.05 -19.45
N GLY A 35 -7.70 1.20 -18.14
CA GLY A 35 -8.15 2.43 -17.49
C GLY A 35 -9.64 2.69 -17.75
N ALA A 36 -9.95 3.89 -18.22
CA ALA A 36 -11.34 4.29 -18.49
C ALA A 36 -12.01 3.45 -19.60
N LYS A 37 -11.23 2.74 -20.40
CA LYS A 37 -11.74 1.88 -21.46
C LYS A 37 -12.06 0.46 -20.99
N CYS A 38 -11.83 0.18 -19.69
CA CYS A 38 -12.10 -1.13 -19.13
C CYS A 38 -13.61 -1.40 -19.15
N GLN A 39 -14.04 -2.36 -19.97
CA GLN A 39 -15.46 -2.59 -20.21
C GLN A 39 -16.17 -3.30 -19.06
N ASP A 40 -15.47 -4.17 -18.33
CA ASP A 40 -16.08 -4.93 -17.25
C ASP A 40 -15.98 -4.23 -15.88
N GLY A 41 -15.29 -3.09 -15.81
CA GLY A 41 -15.12 -2.35 -14.56
C GLY A 41 -14.29 -3.07 -13.52
N ILE A 42 -13.59 -4.14 -13.89
CA ILE A 42 -12.81 -4.94 -12.96
C ILE A 42 -11.32 -4.56 -13.02
N ILE A 43 -10.74 -4.31 -11.87
CA ILE A 43 -9.29 -4.09 -11.74
C ILE A 43 -8.65 -5.41 -11.33
N ARG A 44 -7.70 -5.87 -12.14
CA ARG A 44 -7.04 -7.15 -11.86
C ARG A 44 -5.64 -6.94 -11.32
N ALA A 45 -5.28 -7.77 -10.35
CA ALA A 45 -3.96 -7.74 -9.76
C ALA A 45 -2.92 -8.33 -10.72
N HIS A 46 -1.71 -7.77 -10.67
CA HIS A 46 -0.55 -8.34 -11.34
C HIS A 46 -0.35 -9.78 -10.85
N ASP A 47 0.01 -10.69 -11.75
CA ASP A 47 0.14 -12.11 -11.42
C ASP A 47 1.17 -12.37 -10.33
N LYS A 48 2.23 -11.56 -10.27
CA LYS A 48 3.33 -11.75 -9.31
C LYS A 48 3.22 -10.80 -8.11
N TYR A 49 2.94 -9.54 -8.34
CA TYR A 49 3.05 -8.49 -7.31
C TYR A 49 1.73 -8.30 -6.58
N GLN A 50 1.46 -9.24 -5.69
CA GLN A 50 0.33 -9.17 -4.77
C GLN A 50 0.73 -9.86 -3.47
N ILE A 51 0.46 -9.20 -2.34
CA ILE A 51 0.87 -9.67 -1.03
C ILE A 51 -0.28 -9.45 -0.05
N PHE A 52 -0.56 -10.47 0.76
CA PHE A 52 -1.59 -10.42 1.77
C PHE A 52 -0.96 -10.60 3.15
N LEU A 53 -1.46 -9.84 4.12
CA LEU A 53 -1.00 -9.91 5.50
C LEU A 53 -1.93 -10.80 6.31
N SER A 54 -1.35 -11.53 7.27
CA SER A 54 -2.16 -12.21 8.27
C SER A 54 -2.87 -11.17 9.14
N GLU A 55 -3.88 -11.59 9.88
CA GLU A 55 -4.58 -10.67 10.78
C GLU A 55 -3.60 -10.04 11.78
N GLN A 56 -2.71 -10.85 12.33
CA GLN A 56 -1.72 -10.36 13.30
C GLN A 56 -0.79 -9.32 12.67
N GLU A 57 -0.30 -9.58 11.46
CA GLU A 57 0.55 -8.63 10.74
C GLU A 57 -0.22 -7.35 10.40
N ALA A 58 -1.43 -7.50 9.88
CA ALA A 58 -2.24 -6.37 9.46
C ALA A 58 -2.55 -5.42 10.61
N ARG A 59 -2.80 -5.96 11.81
CA ARG A 59 -3.11 -5.14 12.98
C ARG A 59 -1.94 -4.26 13.42
N THR A 60 -0.73 -4.58 13.00
CA THR A 60 0.44 -3.73 13.28
C THR A 60 0.68 -2.68 12.22
N LEU A 61 -0.03 -2.74 11.09
CA LEU A 61 0.16 -1.81 9.97
C LEU A 61 -1.08 -0.95 9.79
N LEU A 62 -1.15 0.12 10.58
CA LEU A 62 -2.30 1.02 10.57
C LEU A 62 -2.20 2.00 9.40
N PHE A 63 -3.33 2.17 8.70
CA PHE A 63 -3.40 3.04 7.53
C PHE A 63 -3.04 4.49 7.88
N TRP A 64 -3.64 5.03 8.94
CA TRP A 64 -3.50 6.45 9.26
C TRP A 64 -2.14 6.83 9.83
N THR A 65 -1.29 5.86 10.17
CA THR A 65 0.09 6.12 10.57
C THR A 65 0.89 6.74 9.41
N ASN A 66 0.53 6.40 8.17
CA ASN A 66 1.25 6.85 6.98
C ASN A 66 0.60 8.05 6.30
N PHE A 67 -0.56 8.50 6.77
CA PHE A 67 -1.33 9.55 6.10
C PHE A 67 -1.82 10.56 7.12
N GLU A 68 -1.24 11.77 7.08
CA GLU A 68 -1.67 12.85 7.94
C GLU A 68 -2.85 13.60 7.31
N PRO A 69 -3.81 14.08 8.10
CA PRO A 69 -4.85 14.97 7.59
C PRO A 69 -4.24 16.22 6.98
N SER A 70 -4.93 16.83 6.02
CA SER A 70 -4.47 18.02 5.33
C SER A 70 -4.37 19.26 6.23
N SER A 71 -4.98 19.22 7.42
CA SER A 71 -4.83 20.26 8.43
C SER A 71 -4.74 19.61 9.80
N ASN A 72 -4.13 20.35 10.75
CA ASN A 72 -3.90 19.82 12.11
C ASN A 72 -5.22 19.51 12.86
N ASN A 73 -6.31 20.14 12.45
CA ASN A 73 -7.62 19.95 13.08
C ASN A 73 -8.55 19.07 12.26
N ALA A 74 -8.06 18.51 11.14
CA ALA A 74 -8.90 17.67 10.30
C ALA A 74 -9.10 16.31 10.95
N GLU A 75 -10.34 15.86 10.97
CA GLU A 75 -10.64 14.50 11.39
C GLU A 75 -10.14 13.50 10.35
N ARG A 76 -9.71 12.33 10.82
CA ARG A 76 -9.37 11.23 9.93
C ARG A 76 -10.64 10.63 9.37
N LYS A 77 -10.97 10.99 8.13
CA LYS A 77 -12.19 10.51 7.47
C LYS A 77 -11.81 9.68 6.25
N TRP A 78 -12.35 8.49 6.19
CA TRP A 78 -12.16 7.65 4.99
C TRP A 78 -12.89 8.27 3.79
N GLY A 79 -14.07 8.80 4.02
CA GLY A 79 -14.88 9.41 2.98
C GLY A 79 -15.66 8.38 2.19
N SER A 80 -16.40 8.87 1.20
CA SER A 80 -17.26 8.05 0.34
C SER A 80 -16.65 7.75 -1.02
N VAL A 81 -15.44 8.28 -1.31
CA VAL A 81 -14.78 8.02 -2.59
C VAL A 81 -14.21 6.61 -2.60
N GLU A 82 -14.37 5.94 -3.73
CA GLU A 82 -13.92 4.56 -3.92
C GLU A 82 -12.40 4.45 -3.93
N PHE A 83 -11.71 5.45 -4.48
CA PHE A 83 -10.26 5.47 -4.60
C PHE A 83 -9.69 6.74 -3.99
N LYS A 84 -8.57 6.59 -3.30
CA LYS A 84 -7.75 7.70 -2.81
C LYS A 84 -6.36 7.57 -3.41
N TYR A 85 -5.79 8.69 -3.82
CA TYR A 85 -4.47 8.71 -4.44
C TYR A 85 -3.43 9.25 -3.48
N PHE A 86 -2.28 8.60 -3.43
CA PHE A 86 -1.20 8.93 -2.51
C PHE A 86 0.09 9.13 -3.29
N PRO A 87 1.04 9.92 -2.75
CA PRO A 87 2.35 10.03 -3.36
C PRO A 87 3.05 8.67 -3.46
N ASN A 88 3.81 8.46 -4.53
CA ASN A 88 4.53 7.21 -4.73
C ASN A 88 5.55 6.95 -3.62
N THR A 89 6.13 8.00 -3.03
CA THR A 89 7.05 7.85 -1.91
C THR A 89 6.37 7.26 -0.67
N THR A 90 5.13 7.69 -0.40
CA THR A 90 4.34 7.13 0.69
C THR A 90 4.04 5.65 0.43
N MET A 91 3.66 5.31 -0.80
CA MET A 91 3.39 3.93 -1.18
C MET A 91 4.65 3.06 -1.03
N ALA A 92 5.81 3.58 -1.44
CA ALA A 92 7.06 2.86 -1.31
C ALA A 92 7.41 2.59 0.16
N ARG A 93 7.14 3.54 1.06
CA ARG A 93 7.34 3.36 2.50
C ARG A 93 6.46 2.25 3.05
N ILE A 94 5.21 2.20 2.60
CA ILE A 94 4.27 1.14 3.03
C ILE A 94 4.76 -0.22 2.54
N LEU A 95 5.25 -0.31 1.31
CA LEU A 95 5.83 -1.56 0.80
C LEU A 95 7.06 -1.97 1.60
N CYS A 96 7.86 -1.02 2.08
CA CYS A 96 8.96 -1.29 3.00
C CYS A 96 8.47 -1.88 4.31
N ASP A 97 7.40 -1.31 4.88
CA ASP A 97 6.81 -1.81 6.12
C ASP A 97 6.33 -3.25 5.93
N ILE A 98 5.70 -3.55 4.80
CA ILE A 98 5.25 -4.91 4.49
C ILE A 98 6.46 -5.85 4.37
N TYR A 99 7.53 -5.41 3.73
CA TYR A 99 8.76 -6.19 3.63
C TYR A 99 9.30 -6.54 5.02
N LEU A 100 9.33 -5.56 5.92
CA LEU A 100 9.80 -5.79 7.29
C LEU A 100 8.93 -6.81 8.03
N LEU A 101 7.61 -6.77 7.83
CA LEU A 101 6.70 -7.74 8.43
C LEU A 101 6.92 -9.15 7.87
N LYS A 102 7.37 -9.27 6.63
CA LYS A 102 7.54 -10.55 5.95
C LYS A 102 8.97 -11.09 5.97
N GLN A 103 9.91 -10.41 6.67
CA GLN A 103 11.34 -10.78 6.66
C GLN A 103 11.62 -12.23 7.05
N ASN A 104 10.84 -12.77 7.96
CA ASN A 104 11.04 -14.12 8.46
C ASN A 104 10.06 -15.12 7.87
N THR A 105 9.47 -14.78 6.73
CA THR A 105 8.51 -15.64 6.02
C THR A 105 9.06 -16.02 4.67
N ASP A 106 8.41 -16.99 4.02
CA ASP A 106 8.74 -17.41 2.66
C ASP A 106 8.41 -16.36 1.61
N GLN A 107 7.68 -15.29 1.99
CA GLN A 107 7.32 -14.19 1.10
C GLN A 107 8.34 -13.05 1.09
N LYS A 108 9.41 -13.15 1.88
CA LYS A 108 10.44 -12.12 1.95
C LYS A 108 10.96 -11.71 0.57
N LYS A 109 11.31 -12.71 -0.25
CA LYS A 109 11.88 -12.46 -1.58
C LYS A 109 10.88 -11.77 -2.50
N LEU A 110 9.61 -12.17 -2.44
CA LEU A 110 8.57 -11.53 -3.24
C LEU A 110 8.38 -10.06 -2.83
N CYS A 111 8.37 -9.77 -1.54
CA CYS A 111 8.25 -8.40 -1.05
C CYS A 111 9.43 -7.54 -1.50
N GLU A 112 10.64 -8.09 -1.45
CA GLU A 112 11.83 -7.39 -1.91
C GLU A 112 11.74 -7.08 -3.41
N GLN A 113 11.33 -8.05 -4.21
CA GLN A 113 11.17 -7.87 -5.64
C GLN A 113 10.07 -6.84 -5.96
N PHE A 114 9.00 -6.87 -5.21
CA PHE A 114 7.87 -5.94 -5.39
C PHE A 114 8.33 -4.50 -5.15
N ILE A 115 8.97 -4.24 -4.02
CA ILE A 115 9.42 -2.89 -3.70
C ILE A 115 10.50 -2.41 -4.68
N ASN A 116 11.41 -3.30 -5.09
CA ASN A 116 12.45 -2.96 -6.05
C ASN A 116 11.84 -2.55 -7.40
N TYR A 117 10.89 -3.33 -7.89
CA TYR A 117 10.23 -3.05 -9.16
C TYR A 117 9.46 -1.73 -9.10
N PHE A 118 8.70 -1.52 -8.02
CA PHE A 118 7.94 -0.29 -7.84
C PHE A 118 8.85 0.95 -7.79
N CYS A 119 9.93 0.86 -7.03
CA CYS A 119 10.89 1.97 -6.92
C CYS A 119 11.58 2.26 -8.25
N GLU A 120 11.93 1.21 -9.00
CA GLU A 120 12.54 1.37 -10.32
C GLU A 120 11.58 2.06 -11.29
N LEU A 121 10.32 1.62 -11.34
CA LEU A 121 9.31 2.22 -12.20
C LEU A 121 9.07 3.69 -11.92
N ASN A 122 9.14 4.07 -10.64
CA ASN A 122 8.79 5.42 -10.19
C ASN A 122 10.02 6.27 -9.85
N LYS A 123 11.20 5.78 -10.16
CA LYS A 123 12.48 6.48 -9.98
C LYS A 123 12.67 6.94 -8.53
N ILE A 124 12.38 6.04 -7.59
CA ILE A 124 12.54 6.28 -6.16
C ILE A 124 13.83 5.63 -5.69
N ASP A 125 14.69 6.38 -4.99
CA ASP A 125 15.91 5.82 -4.42
C ASP A 125 15.56 5.07 -3.12
N LYS A 126 15.66 3.74 -3.19
CA LYS A 126 15.35 2.86 -2.06
C LYS A 126 16.21 3.15 -0.83
N LYS A 127 17.43 3.64 -1.01
CA LYS A 127 18.31 4.00 0.10
C LYS A 127 17.73 5.12 0.95
N LEU A 128 17.05 6.08 0.33
CA LEU A 128 16.41 7.17 1.06
C LEU A 128 15.26 6.68 1.92
N LEU A 129 14.54 5.65 1.46
CA LEU A 129 13.46 5.05 2.23
C LEU A 129 13.99 4.35 3.48
N ILE A 130 15.08 3.63 3.36
CA ILE A 130 15.69 2.93 4.49
C ILE A 130 16.17 3.93 5.54
N LEU A 131 16.82 5.01 5.13
CA LEU A 131 17.26 6.06 6.03
C LEU A 131 16.08 6.73 6.73
N SER A 132 14.99 6.95 6.02
CA SER A 132 13.77 7.52 6.59
C SER A 132 13.20 6.62 7.69
N HIS A 133 13.21 5.31 7.51
CA HIS A 133 12.75 4.36 8.51
C HIS A 133 13.66 4.28 9.73
N GLN A 134 14.96 4.43 9.54
CA GLN A 134 15.92 4.38 10.65
C GLN A 134 15.84 5.58 11.58
N LYS A 135 15.27 6.69 11.12
CA LYS A 135 15.12 7.91 11.94
C LYS A 135 13.86 7.89 12.79
N ASP A 136 12.97 7.00 12.52
CA ASP A 136 11.74 6.84 13.28
C ASP A 136 11.92 5.77 14.35
#